data_8e64d61372998e78d8ff6ef4f22c2879
#
_entry.id   8e64d61372998e78d8ff6ef4f22c2879
#
_cell.length_a   1.000
_cell.length_b   1.000
_cell.length_c   1.000
_cell.angle_alpha   90.00
_cell.angle_beta   90.00
_cell.angle_gamma   90.00
#
_symmetry.space_group_name_H-M   'P 1'
#
loop_
_entity.id
_entity.type
_entity.pdbx_description
1 polymer ?
#
loop_
_entity_poly.entity_id
_entity_poly.type
_entity_poly.pdbx_seq_one_letter_code
_entity_poly.pdbx_strand_id
1 'polypeptide(L)'
;MRYFHNDYNEMCHGKVMEKLLQIQSQAQPGYSEDNLCQLAATTIRNLCGAENLAVHFLVGGTQTNLTVIAAALRPHHAVIGAESAHINVHETGAIEATGHKVIALPSSDGKISAQQILSLVASHKGSADHEHIAKPKMVYLSNPTELGTIYSLAELKAISAVCKDHGLYLFVDGARLGYALTAEDNDVSLEDLARLSDVFYIGGTKCGAMFGEAVVISNPAIAEDFRYLIKQRGGMLAKGWLLGAQFQALLEDDLYFTISRHANQMADQIRRTLRSAGYPLLVPGTTNQIFPILPDALLEKLSAEFTFSETERVDETHRAVRFCTSWASRQEDVDALCDALENLQNI
;
A
#
# COMPACT_ATOMS: atom_id res chain seq x y z
N MET A 1 -7.00 2.03 26.70
CA MET A 1 -7.48 1.87 25.31
C MET A 1 -6.33 1.33 24.48
N ARG A 2 -6.50 0.20 23.80
CA ARG A 2 -5.52 -0.45 22.92
C ARG A 2 -5.94 -0.22 21.47
N TYR A 3 -4.98 0.14 20.60
CA TYR A 3 -5.28 0.67 19.28
C TYR A 3 -5.03 -0.35 18.17
N PHE A 4 -6.12 -0.83 17.52
CA PHE A 4 -6.10 -1.74 16.37
C PHE A 4 -6.85 -1.20 15.15
N HIS A 5 -7.19 0.09 15.12
CA HIS A 5 -8.00 0.63 14.02
C HIS A 5 -7.18 1.00 12.78
N ASN A 6 -5.87 1.27 12.93
CA ASN A 6 -4.96 1.55 11.81
C ASN A 6 -3.49 1.23 12.15
N ASP A 7 -2.58 1.40 11.19
CA ASP A 7 -1.14 1.12 11.29
C ASP A 7 -0.26 2.38 11.21
N TYR A 8 -0.81 3.53 11.59
CA TYR A 8 -0.11 4.85 11.58
C TYR A 8 -0.42 5.69 12.83
N ASN A 9 -0.57 5.05 13.99
CA ASN A 9 -0.81 5.74 15.27
C ASN A 9 0.49 6.26 15.88
N GLU A 10 1.59 5.55 15.70
CA GLU A 10 2.88 5.87 16.28
C GLU A 10 3.71 6.74 15.32
N MET A 11 4.58 7.58 15.89
CA MET A 11 5.31 8.59 15.14
C MET A 11 6.31 7.99 14.14
N CYS A 12 7.29 7.21 14.62
CA CYS A 12 8.26 6.48 13.80
C CYS A 12 9.08 5.51 14.65
N HIS A 13 9.78 4.59 14.00
CA HIS A 13 10.71 3.69 14.67
C HIS A 13 11.90 4.44 15.27
N GLY A 14 12.43 3.98 16.44
CA GLY A 14 13.52 4.64 17.16
C GLY A 14 14.76 4.91 16.31
N LYS A 15 15.19 3.96 15.47
CA LYS A 15 16.32 4.14 14.55
C LYS A 15 16.11 5.28 13.53
N VAL A 16 14.87 5.51 13.10
CA VAL A 16 14.54 6.66 12.24
C VAL A 16 14.73 7.96 12.99
N MET A 17 14.25 8.05 14.24
CA MET A 17 14.44 9.22 15.09
C MET A 17 15.92 9.46 15.40
N GLU A 18 16.69 8.42 15.74
CA GLU A 18 18.13 8.52 15.97
C GLU A 18 18.85 9.07 14.74
N LYS A 19 18.52 8.61 13.54
CA LYS A 19 19.08 9.12 12.28
C LYS A 19 18.79 10.60 12.10
N LEU A 20 17.55 11.04 12.32
CA LEU A 20 17.14 12.44 12.18
C LEU A 20 17.88 13.33 13.23
N LEU A 21 18.06 12.86 14.46
CA LEU A 21 18.82 13.56 15.48
C LEU A 21 20.32 13.68 15.12
N GLN A 22 20.93 12.64 14.54
CA GLN A 22 22.33 12.67 14.11
C GLN A 22 22.60 13.72 13.02
N ILE A 23 21.63 14.00 12.17
CA ILE A 23 21.79 14.94 11.06
C ILE A 23 21.16 16.32 11.30
N GLN A 24 20.57 16.57 12.48
CA GLN A 24 19.76 17.76 12.79
C GLN A 24 20.48 19.10 12.54
N SER A 25 21.80 19.15 12.73
CA SER A 25 22.64 20.34 12.54
C SER A 25 23.46 20.32 11.25
N GLN A 26 23.32 19.29 10.42
CA GLN A 26 24.06 19.19 9.16
C GLN A 26 23.35 19.95 8.05
N ALA A 27 24.07 20.83 7.37
CA ALA A 27 23.55 21.49 6.17
C ALA A 27 23.46 20.48 5.02
N GLN A 28 22.32 20.45 4.36
CA GLN A 28 22.05 19.56 3.22
C GLN A 28 21.54 20.37 2.02
N PRO A 29 21.88 19.97 0.77
CA PRO A 29 21.18 20.47 -0.41
C PRO A 29 19.68 20.18 -0.30
N GLY A 30 18.85 21.11 -0.77
CA GLY A 30 17.40 20.99 -0.74
C GLY A 30 16.85 20.09 -1.85
N TYR A 31 15.52 19.89 -1.81
CA TYR A 31 14.72 19.31 -2.89
C TYR A 31 15.10 17.89 -3.28
N SER A 32 15.57 17.08 -2.31
CA SER A 32 16.02 15.68 -2.47
C SER A 32 17.21 15.50 -3.42
N GLU A 33 18.05 16.54 -3.58
CA GLU A 33 19.33 16.51 -4.34
C GLU A 33 20.53 16.22 -3.42
N ASP A 34 20.27 15.86 -2.20
CA ASP A 34 21.23 15.58 -1.15
C ASP A 34 21.77 14.13 -1.19
N ASN A 35 22.86 13.91 -0.46
CA ASN A 35 23.50 12.60 -0.40
C ASN A 35 22.65 11.53 0.34
N LEU A 36 21.78 11.91 1.28
CA LEU A 36 20.95 10.97 2.03
C LEU A 36 19.90 10.35 1.11
N CYS A 37 19.22 11.18 0.29
CA CYS A 37 18.31 10.71 -0.74
C CYS A 37 19.02 9.85 -1.79
N GLN A 38 20.24 10.22 -2.21
CA GLN A 38 21.01 9.44 -3.18
C GLN A 38 21.41 8.06 -2.63
N LEU A 39 21.86 7.98 -1.37
CA LEU A 39 22.20 6.72 -0.72
C LEU A 39 20.96 5.81 -0.57
N ALA A 40 19.84 6.36 -0.08
CA ALA A 40 18.58 5.60 0.03
C ALA A 40 18.13 5.10 -1.34
N ALA A 41 18.18 5.93 -2.38
CA ALA A 41 17.83 5.54 -3.74
C ALA A 41 18.77 4.44 -4.29
N THR A 42 20.06 4.50 -3.98
CA THR A 42 21.03 3.47 -4.37
C THR A 42 20.72 2.14 -3.68
N THR A 43 20.42 2.16 -2.37
CA THR A 43 20.00 0.96 -1.64
C THR A 43 18.75 0.35 -2.26
N ILE A 44 17.74 1.16 -2.62
CA ILE A 44 16.52 0.68 -3.28
C ILE A 44 16.83 0.05 -4.64
N ARG A 45 17.68 0.69 -5.48
CA ARG A 45 18.09 0.10 -6.76
C ARG A 45 18.78 -1.26 -6.58
N ASN A 46 19.65 -1.38 -5.59
CA ASN A 46 20.32 -2.65 -5.27
C ASN A 46 19.33 -3.73 -4.86
N LEU A 47 18.35 -3.40 -4.02
CA LEU A 47 17.28 -4.31 -3.61
C LEU A 47 16.38 -4.72 -4.79
N CYS A 48 16.24 -3.86 -5.79
CA CYS A 48 15.49 -4.12 -7.03
C CYS A 48 16.33 -4.81 -8.12
N GLY A 49 17.62 -5.01 -7.92
CA GLY A 49 18.52 -5.63 -8.90
C GLY A 49 18.67 -4.84 -10.21
N ALA A 50 18.42 -3.51 -10.20
CA ALA A 50 18.42 -2.68 -11.41
C ALA A 50 18.94 -1.26 -11.14
N GLU A 51 19.99 -0.85 -11.87
CA GLU A 51 20.66 0.44 -11.66
C GLU A 51 19.91 1.64 -12.26
N ASN A 52 19.15 1.42 -13.32
CA ASN A 52 18.50 2.51 -14.12
C ASN A 52 17.10 2.89 -13.63
N LEU A 53 16.71 2.49 -12.43
CA LEU A 53 15.44 2.91 -11.85
C LEU A 53 15.52 4.37 -11.40
N ALA A 54 14.49 5.16 -11.76
CA ALA A 54 14.30 6.46 -11.15
C ALA A 54 13.64 6.28 -9.77
N VAL A 55 14.25 6.85 -8.73
CA VAL A 55 13.75 6.76 -7.36
C VAL A 55 13.50 8.17 -6.83
N HIS A 56 12.29 8.41 -6.36
CA HIS A 56 11.85 9.69 -5.80
C HIS A 56 11.14 9.48 -4.46
N PHE A 57 11.24 10.48 -3.57
CA PHE A 57 10.59 10.43 -2.25
C PHE A 57 9.48 11.47 -2.18
N LEU A 58 8.27 11.04 -1.81
CA LEU A 58 7.09 11.86 -1.61
C LEU A 58 6.56 11.71 -0.18
N VAL A 59 5.63 12.56 0.26
CA VAL A 59 5.25 12.67 1.67
C VAL A 59 4.17 11.67 2.09
N GLY A 60 3.44 11.07 1.15
CA GLY A 60 2.35 10.13 1.47
C GLY A 60 1.71 9.50 0.24
N GLY A 61 0.91 8.45 0.46
CA GLY A 61 0.34 7.61 -0.58
C GLY A 61 -0.56 8.38 -1.56
N THR A 62 -1.51 9.18 -1.07
CA THR A 62 -2.41 9.98 -1.94
C THR A 62 -1.64 10.91 -2.85
N GLN A 63 -0.61 11.62 -2.32
CA GLN A 63 0.23 12.47 -3.16
C GLN A 63 1.02 11.65 -4.20
N THR A 64 1.48 10.46 -3.82
CA THR A 64 2.16 9.53 -4.73
C THR A 64 1.22 9.10 -5.85
N ASN A 65 0.02 8.62 -5.51
CA ASN A 65 -0.95 8.12 -6.47
C ASN A 65 -1.34 9.18 -7.50
N LEU A 66 -1.75 10.37 -7.04
CA LEU A 66 -2.14 11.44 -7.95
C LEU A 66 -0.97 11.97 -8.80
N THR A 67 0.27 11.96 -8.28
CA THR A 67 1.45 12.42 -9.01
C THR A 67 1.84 11.43 -10.10
N VAL A 68 1.89 10.13 -9.79
CA VAL A 68 2.20 9.05 -10.73
C VAL A 68 1.16 9.00 -11.85
N ILE A 69 -0.13 9.01 -11.50
CA ILE A 69 -1.22 8.94 -12.48
C ILE A 69 -1.21 10.17 -13.40
N ALA A 70 -1.00 11.37 -12.85
CA ALA A 70 -0.91 12.60 -13.65
C ALA A 70 0.32 12.63 -14.55
N ALA A 71 1.45 12.02 -14.15
CA ALA A 71 2.65 11.93 -14.97
C ALA A 71 2.50 10.93 -16.13
N ALA A 72 1.82 9.82 -15.88
CA ALA A 72 1.72 8.72 -16.85
C ALA A 72 0.60 8.91 -17.88
N LEU A 73 -0.48 9.63 -17.53
CA LEU A 73 -1.70 9.64 -18.30
C LEU A 73 -1.92 10.97 -19.04
N ARG A 74 -2.48 10.87 -20.26
CA ARG A 74 -3.03 12.02 -20.99
C ARG A 74 -4.48 12.27 -20.56
N PRO A 75 -5.03 13.50 -20.76
CA PRO A 75 -6.36 13.88 -20.24
C PRO A 75 -7.53 12.93 -20.59
N HIS A 76 -7.46 12.23 -21.72
CA HIS A 76 -8.49 11.28 -22.17
C HIS A 76 -8.27 9.84 -21.67
N HIS A 77 -7.22 9.61 -20.90
CA HIS A 77 -6.89 8.30 -20.36
C HIS A 77 -7.58 8.07 -19.00
N ALA A 78 -7.87 6.80 -18.71
CA ALA A 78 -8.40 6.34 -17.44
C ALA A 78 -7.47 5.32 -16.78
N VAL A 79 -7.54 5.22 -15.45
CA VAL A 79 -6.89 4.21 -14.65
C VAL A 79 -7.91 3.14 -14.23
N ILE A 80 -7.51 1.86 -14.32
CA ILE A 80 -8.31 0.70 -13.90
C ILE A 80 -7.87 0.30 -12.50
N GLY A 81 -8.80 0.04 -11.59
CA GLY A 81 -8.52 -0.50 -10.25
C GLY A 81 -9.66 -1.38 -9.75
N ALA A 82 -9.46 -2.05 -8.63
CA ALA A 82 -10.55 -2.72 -7.93
C ALA A 82 -11.60 -1.68 -7.43
N GLU A 83 -12.84 -2.08 -7.26
CA GLU A 83 -13.86 -1.20 -6.67
C GLU A 83 -13.50 -0.74 -5.24
N SER A 84 -12.77 -1.58 -4.50
CA SER A 84 -12.21 -1.28 -3.18
C SER A 84 -10.87 -0.52 -3.22
N ALA A 85 -10.28 -0.28 -4.40
CA ALA A 85 -8.98 0.37 -4.53
C ALA A 85 -8.94 1.74 -3.83
N HIS A 86 -7.85 2.04 -3.13
CA HIS A 86 -7.68 3.28 -2.36
C HIS A 86 -7.98 4.53 -3.19
N ILE A 87 -7.52 4.58 -4.44
CA ILE A 87 -7.78 5.67 -5.39
C ILE A 87 -9.26 5.85 -5.74
N ASN A 88 -10.08 4.82 -5.57
CA ASN A 88 -11.51 4.87 -5.87
C ASN A 88 -12.35 5.31 -4.67
N VAL A 89 -11.98 4.90 -3.43
CA VAL A 89 -12.86 5.03 -2.27
C VAL A 89 -12.28 5.88 -1.12
N HIS A 90 -10.95 6.11 -1.04
CA HIS A 90 -10.31 6.72 0.13
C HIS A 90 -9.45 7.96 -0.18
N GLU A 91 -9.55 8.54 -1.38
CA GLU A 91 -8.74 9.71 -1.76
C GLU A 91 -9.56 10.95 -2.13
N THR A 92 -10.85 10.97 -1.79
CA THR A 92 -11.72 12.16 -1.93
C THR A 92 -11.69 12.73 -3.37
N GLY A 93 -11.65 11.85 -4.39
CA GLY A 93 -11.58 12.26 -5.79
C GLY A 93 -10.22 12.88 -6.21
N ALA A 94 -9.12 12.51 -5.54
CA ALA A 94 -7.80 13.05 -5.86
C ALA A 94 -7.37 12.72 -7.30
N ILE A 95 -7.74 11.56 -7.81
CA ILE A 95 -7.43 11.14 -9.18
C ILE A 95 -8.27 11.92 -10.19
N GLU A 96 -9.56 12.04 -9.92
CA GLU A 96 -10.49 12.84 -10.73
C GLU A 96 -10.07 14.31 -10.77
N ALA A 97 -9.53 14.85 -9.67
CA ALA A 97 -8.98 16.21 -9.61
C ALA A 97 -7.73 16.38 -10.50
N THR A 98 -7.05 15.31 -10.89
CA THR A 98 -5.99 15.35 -11.92
C THR A 98 -6.53 15.30 -13.35
N GLY A 99 -7.83 15.15 -13.53
CA GLY A 99 -8.51 15.06 -14.82
C GLY A 99 -8.67 13.62 -15.33
N HIS A 100 -8.45 12.60 -14.50
CA HIS A 100 -8.49 11.20 -14.92
C HIS A 100 -9.65 10.46 -14.26
N LYS A 101 -10.32 9.62 -15.04
CA LYS A 101 -11.37 8.74 -14.56
C LYS A 101 -10.77 7.47 -13.93
N VAL A 102 -11.31 7.05 -12.79
CA VAL A 102 -11.11 5.70 -12.27
C VAL A 102 -12.18 4.76 -12.85
N ILE A 103 -11.75 3.64 -13.44
CA ILE A 103 -12.63 2.56 -13.89
C ILE A 103 -12.53 1.46 -12.83
N ALA A 104 -13.56 1.35 -12.00
CA ALA A 104 -13.64 0.36 -10.94
C ALA A 104 -14.11 -0.99 -11.48
N LEU A 105 -13.37 -2.06 -11.17
CA LEU A 105 -13.74 -3.43 -11.47
C LEU A 105 -14.21 -4.16 -10.22
N PRO A 106 -15.25 -5.00 -10.29
CA PRO A 106 -15.73 -5.77 -9.15
C PRO A 106 -14.64 -6.67 -8.57
N SER A 107 -14.59 -6.76 -7.24
CA SER A 107 -13.64 -7.59 -6.52
C SER A 107 -14.18 -8.03 -5.17
N SER A 108 -14.09 -9.31 -4.86
CA SER A 108 -14.49 -9.88 -3.57
C SER A 108 -13.36 -9.91 -2.52
N ASP A 109 -12.12 -9.79 -2.95
CA ASP A 109 -10.92 -9.92 -2.11
C ASP A 109 -9.93 -8.74 -2.26
N GLY A 110 -10.34 -7.68 -2.96
CA GLY A 110 -9.51 -6.51 -3.24
C GLY A 110 -8.62 -6.65 -4.49
N LYS A 111 -8.55 -7.84 -5.11
CA LYS A 111 -7.75 -8.09 -6.31
C LYS A 111 -8.58 -7.99 -7.58
N ILE A 112 -7.95 -7.55 -8.66
CA ILE A 112 -8.48 -7.67 -10.03
C ILE A 112 -7.62 -8.63 -10.83
N SER A 113 -8.25 -9.41 -11.71
CA SER A 113 -7.57 -10.43 -12.50
C SER A 113 -7.14 -9.92 -13.88
N ALA A 114 -6.14 -10.57 -14.47
CA ALA A 114 -5.74 -10.34 -15.86
C ALA A 114 -6.91 -10.50 -16.84
N GLN A 115 -7.81 -11.46 -16.57
CA GLN A 115 -8.99 -11.69 -17.42
C GLN A 115 -9.99 -10.53 -17.37
N GLN A 116 -10.23 -9.92 -16.20
CA GLN A 116 -11.12 -8.75 -16.09
C GLN A 116 -10.53 -7.55 -16.85
N ILE A 117 -9.22 -7.32 -16.72
CA ILE A 117 -8.52 -6.26 -17.45
C ILE A 117 -8.61 -6.49 -18.96
N LEU A 118 -8.33 -7.72 -19.42
CA LEU A 118 -8.42 -8.09 -20.82
C LEU A 118 -9.83 -7.88 -21.37
N SER A 119 -10.87 -8.30 -20.64
CA SER A 119 -12.27 -8.14 -21.02
C SER A 119 -12.67 -6.68 -21.15
N LEU A 120 -12.25 -5.83 -20.20
CA LEU A 120 -12.49 -4.39 -20.25
C LEU A 120 -11.84 -3.76 -21.49
N VAL A 121 -10.56 -4.07 -21.75
CA VAL A 121 -9.82 -3.51 -22.90
C VAL A 121 -10.39 -4.00 -24.22
N ALA A 122 -10.77 -5.27 -24.31
CA ALA A 122 -11.42 -5.83 -25.51
C ALA A 122 -12.79 -5.17 -25.77
N SER A 123 -13.61 -5.01 -24.73
CA SER A 123 -14.89 -4.30 -24.81
C SER A 123 -14.70 -2.85 -25.28
N HIS A 124 -13.74 -2.13 -24.72
CA HIS A 124 -13.43 -0.75 -25.14
C HIS A 124 -13.04 -0.71 -26.62
N LYS A 125 -12.09 -1.56 -27.06
CA LYS A 125 -11.63 -1.60 -28.47
C LYS A 125 -12.71 -2.02 -29.45
N GLY A 126 -13.63 -2.91 -29.04
CA GLY A 126 -14.72 -3.41 -29.88
C GLY A 126 -15.94 -2.47 -29.96
N SER A 127 -15.99 -1.43 -29.13
CA SER A 127 -17.09 -0.45 -29.16
C SER A 127 -16.94 0.47 -30.36
N ALA A 128 -18.05 0.69 -31.09
CA ALA A 128 -18.14 1.68 -32.17
C ALA A 128 -17.90 3.12 -31.63
N ASP A 129 -18.26 3.33 -30.36
CA ASP A 129 -18.18 4.62 -29.68
C ASP A 129 -16.96 4.74 -28.77
N HIS A 130 -15.90 3.95 -29.00
CA HIS A 130 -14.72 3.92 -28.10
C HIS A 130 -14.05 5.29 -27.95
N GLU A 131 -14.12 6.17 -28.93
CA GLU A 131 -13.57 7.53 -28.86
C GLU A 131 -14.43 8.50 -28.01
N HIS A 132 -15.65 8.12 -27.64
CA HIS A 132 -16.56 8.88 -26.77
C HIS A 132 -16.38 8.54 -25.28
N ILE A 133 -15.57 7.54 -24.93
CA ILE A 133 -15.32 7.09 -23.58
C ILE A 133 -13.83 7.17 -23.21
N ALA A 134 -13.55 7.45 -21.93
CA ALA A 134 -12.18 7.54 -21.45
C ALA A 134 -11.44 6.23 -21.73
N LYS A 135 -10.27 6.34 -22.38
CA LYS A 135 -9.47 5.19 -22.82
C LYS A 135 -8.71 4.56 -21.64
N PRO A 136 -8.92 3.29 -21.31
CA PRO A 136 -8.11 2.58 -20.33
C PRO A 136 -6.64 2.61 -20.73
N LYS A 137 -5.74 3.05 -19.80
CA LYS A 137 -4.33 3.19 -20.12
C LYS A 137 -3.39 2.77 -18.98
N MET A 138 -3.90 2.70 -17.75
CA MET A 138 -3.13 2.25 -16.59
C MET A 138 -3.95 1.25 -15.79
N VAL A 139 -3.28 0.23 -15.25
CA VAL A 139 -3.78 -0.67 -14.22
C VAL A 139 -3.12 -0.26 -12.91
N TYR A 140 -3.93 -0.01 -11.90
CA TYR A 140 -3.52 0.25 -10.52
C TYR A 140 -3.86 -0.94 -9.65
N LEU A 141 -2.89 -1.43 -8.89
CA LEU A 141 -3.04 -2.51 -7.93
C LEU A 141 -2.49 -2.05 -6.58
N SER A 142 -3.18 -2.37 -5.48
CA SER A 142 -2.58 -2.27 -4.13
C SER A 142 -1.97 -3.61 -3.73
N ASN A 143 -0.74 -3.62 -3.22
CA ASN A 143 -0.12 -4.84 -2.70
C ASN A 143 0.59 -4.58 -1.35
N PRO A 144 0.01 -5.06 -0.21
CA PRO A 144 -1.27 -5.78 -0.12
C PRO A 144 -2.47 -4.91 -0.49
N THR A 145 -3.59 -5.56 -0.81
CA THR A 145 -4.84 -4.87 -1.10
C THR A 145 -5.42 -4.21 0.16
N GLU A 146 -6.44 -3.39 0.00
CA GLU A 146 -7.16 -2.75 1.10
C GLU A 146 -7.82 -3.76 2.05
N LEU A 147 -8.05 -4.99 1.56
CA LEU A 147 -8.59 -6.12 2.33
C LEU A 147 -7.49 -7.06 2.89
N GLY A 148 -6.22 -6.67 2.78
CA GLY A 148 -5.09 -7.41 3.37
C GLY A 148 -4.66 -8.66 2.61
N THR A 149 -5.20 -8.92 1.42
CA THR A 149 -4.74 -9.98 0.50
C THR A 149 -3.51 -9.52 -0.28
N ILE A 150 -2.76 -10.47 -0.83
CA ILE A 150 -1.59 -10.19 -1.67
C ILE A 150 -1.73 -10.80 -3.06
N TYR A 151 -1.09 -10.18 -4.05
CA TYR A 151 -0.93 -10.76 -5.36
C TYR A 151 0.25 -11.73 -5.37
N SER A 152 0.02 -12.95 -5.86
CA SER A 152 1.09 -13.91 -6.14
C SER A 152 1.91 -13.47 -7.35
N LEU A 153 3.12 -14.01 -7.47
CA LEU A 153 3.99 -13.77 -8.63
C LEU A 153 3.33 -14.22 -9.95
N ALA A 154 2.55 -15.29 -9.90
CA ALA A 154 1.80 -15.77 -11.07
C ALA A 154 0.72 -14.76 -11.50
N GLU A 155 -0.05 -14.21 -10.57
CA GLU A 155 -1.07 -13.17 -10.84
C GLU A 155 -0.42 -11.90 -11.40
N LEU A 156 0.67 -11.41 -10.77
CA LEU A 156 1.38 -10.23 -11.25
C LEU A 156 1.98 -10.43 -12.66
N LYS A 157 2.55 -11.60 -12.95
CA LYS A 157 3.04 -11.93 -14.28
C LYS A 157 1.92 -11.91 -15.32
N ALA A 158 0.76 -12.50 -15.01
CA ALA A 158 -0.38 -12.51 -15.91
C ALA A 158 -0.91 -11.09 -16.19
N ILE A 159 -1.03 -10.26 -15.15
CA ILE A 159 -1.45 -8.86 -15.30
C ILE A 159 -0.42 -8.05 -16.08
N SER A 160 0.87 -8.19 -15.77
CA SER A 160 1.95 -7.52 -16.48
C SER A 160 1.98 -7.87 -17.97
N ALA A 161 1.75 -9.16 -18.32
CA ALA A 161 1.64 -9.59 -19.72
C ALA A 161 0.50 -8.90 -20.44
N VAL A 162 -0.71 -8.88 -19.87
CA VAL A 162 -1.86 -8.18 -20.44
C VAL A 162 -1.57 -6.68 -20.59
N CYS A 163 -0.94 -6.05 -19.62
CA CYS A 163 -0.57 -4.64 -19.70
C CYS A 163 0.39 -4.39 -20.88
N LYS A 164 1.43 -5.20 -21.03
CA LYS A 164 2.41 -5.09 -22.13
C LYS A 164 1.76 -5.32 -23.49
N ASP A 165 0.96 -6.37 -23.65
CA ASP A 165 0.31 -6.74 -24.92
C ASP A 165 -0.69 -5.67 -25.38
N HIS A 166 -1.30 -4.95 -24.44
CA HIS A 166 -2.29 -3.91 -24.74
C HIS A 166 -1.80 -2.48 -24.57
N GLY A 167 -0.50 -2.28 -24.27
CA GLY A 167 0.12 -0.98 -24.10
C GLY A 167 -0.45 -0.19 -22.92
N LEU A 168 -0.84 -0.89 -21.84
CA LEU A 168 -1.23 -0.30 -20.57
C LEU A 168 0.00 -0.13 -19.67
N TYR A 169 -0.02 0.85 -18.78
CA TYR A 169 0.93 0.94 -17.68
C TYR A 169 0.46 0.10 -16.50
N LEU A 170 1.40 -0.49 -15.76
CA LEU A 170 1.13 -1.17 -14.50
C LEU A 170 1.74 -0.38 -13.34
N PHE A 171 0.89 0.12 -12.45
CA PHE A 171 1.26 0.81 -11.23
C PHE A 171 0.88 -0.01 -10.00
N VAL A 172 1.86 -0.29 -9.12
CA VAL A 172 1.64 -1.02 -7.87
C VAL A 172 1.77 -0.06 -6.68
N ASP A 173 0.66 0.18 -6.00
CA ASP A 173 0.59 0.87 -4.72
C ASP A 173 1.16 -0.02 -3.62
N GLY A 174 2.24 0.41 -3.04
CA GLY A 174 2.95 -0.29 -1.97
C GLY A 174 2.86 0.41 -0.62
N ALA A 175 1.76 1.12 -0.30
CA ALA A 175 1.60 1.81 0.98
C ALA A 175 1.88 0.91 2.20
N ARG A 176 1.66 -0.39 2.04
CA ARG A 176 1.92 -1.44 3.02
C ARG A 176 2.88 -2.53 2.49
N LEU A 177 3.74 -2.20 1.54
CA LEU A 177 4.54 -3.17 0.80
C LEU A 177 5.43 -4.05 1.72
N GLY A 178 5.96 -3.49 2.81
CA GLY A 178 6.72 -4.27 3.78
C GLY A 178 5.93 -5.45 4.35
N TYR A 179 4.65 -5.25 4.61
CA TYR A 179 3.79 -6.32 5.11
C TYR A 179 3.50 -7.37 4.03
N ALA A 180 3.32 -6.97 2.76
CA ALA A 180 3.18 -7.94 1.67
C ALA A 180 4.45 -8.77 1.48
N LEU A 181 5.63 -8.10 1.41
CA LEU A 181 6.91 -8.78 1.18
C LEU A 181 7.34 -9.72 2.33
N THR A 182 6.73 -9.59 3.50
CA THR A 182 7.03 -10.43 4.68
C THR A 182 5.87 -11.34 5.08
N ALA A 183 4.80 -11.40 4.29
CA ALA A 183 3.71 -12.34 4.50
C ALA A 183 4.17 -13.78 4.27
N GLU A 184 3.56 -14.74 4.99
CA GLU A 184 3.97 -16.14 4.96
C GLU A 184 3.83 -16.78 3.57
N ASP A 185 2.80 -16.37 2.82
CA ASP A 185 2.48 -16.86 1.48
C ASP A 185 3.01 -15.98 0.34
N ASN A 186 3.88 -15.00 0.64
CA ASN A 186 4.47 -14.13 -0.38
C ASN A 186 5.55 -14.86 -1.19
N ASP A 187 5.42 -14.78 -2.52
CA ASP A 187 6.40 -15.27 -3.50
C ASP A 187 6.95 -14.16 -4.42
N VAL A 188 6.72 -12.90 -4.07
CA VAL A 188 7.11 -11.70 -4.84
C VAL A 188 8.27 -10.98 -4.17
N SER A 189 9.27 -10.59 -4.96
CA SER A 189 10.41 -9.75 -4.52
C SER A 189 10.31 -8.31 -5.04
N LEU A 190 11.17 -7.41 -4.51
CA LEU A 190 11.32 -6.06 -5.07
C LEU A 190 11.88 -6.09 -6.50
N GLU A 191 12.73 -7.07 -6.82
CA GLU A 191 13.23 -7.30 -8.17
C GLU A 191 12.10 -7.68 -9.14
N ASP A 192 11.15 -8.54 -8.69
CA ASP A 192 9.98 -8.89 -9.48
C ASP A 192 9.09 -7.67 -9.75
N LEU A 193 8.84 -6.83 -8.73
CA LEU A 193 8.06 -5.60 -8.90
C LEU A 193 8.72 -4.65 -9.90
N ALA A 194 10.04 -4.43 -9.78
CA ALA A 194 10.78 -3.57 -10.71
C ALA A 194 10.75 -4.09 -12.16
N ARG A 195 10.71 -5.41 -12.35
CA ARG A 195 10.67 -6.05 -13.68
C ARG A 195 9.27 -6.12 -14.27
N LEU A 196 8.24 -6.26 -13.44
CA LEU A 196 6.87 -6.51 -13.89
C LEU A 196 6.03 -5.25 -14.00
N SER A 197 6.31 -4.21 -13.20
CA SER A 197 5.54 -2.95 -13.19
C SER A 197 6.30 -1.80 -13.86
N ASP A 198 5.56 -0.80 -14.34
CA ASP A 198 6.12 0.45 -14.86
C ASP A 198 6.51 1.41 -13.74
N VAL A 199 5.77 1.34 -12.63
CA VAL A 199 6.01 2.11 -11.41
C VAL A 199 5.43 1.36 -10.21
N PHE A 200 6.12 1.44 -9.08
CA PHE A 200 5.59 1.03 -7.78
C PHE A 200 6.17 1.95 -6.71
N TYR A 201 5.65 1.86 -5.49
CA TYR A 201 6.31 2.54 -4.39
C TYR A 201 6.45 1.66 -3.14
N ILE A 202 7.47 1.97 -2.36
CA ILE A 202 7.78 1.35 -1.07
C ILE A 202 7.24 2.28 0.00
N GLY A 203 6.18 1.86 0.69
CA GLY A 203 5.54 2.64 1.72
C GLY A 203 6.40 2.74 2.98
N GLY A 204 6.67 3.96 3.42
CA GLY A 204 7.37 4.23 4.68
C GLY A 204 6.41 4.60 5.82
N THR A 205 5.40 5.42 5.53
CA THR A 205 4.47 5.98 6.53
C THR A 205 3.86 4.93 7.46
N LYS A 206 3.45 3.78 6.94
CA LYS A 206 2.85 2.69 7.73
C LYS A 206 3.88 1.67 8.22
N CYS A 207 5.11 1.72 7.70
CA CYS A 207 6.17 0.75 7.96
C CYS A 207 7.37 1.37 8.69
N GLY A 208 7.12 2.20 9.69
CA GLY A 208 8.13 2.70 10.62
C GLY A 208 8.74 4.06 10.30
N ALA A 209 8.45 4.68 9.14
CA ALA A 209 8.80 6.09 8.90
C ALA A 209 7.84 7.03 9.66
N MET A 210 8.29 8.24 9.89
CA MET A 210 7.42 9.32 10.36
C MET A 210 6.41 9.73 9.28
N PHE A 211 6.87 9.77 8.05
CA PHE A 211 6.09 9.98 6.82
C PHE A 211 6.97 9.68 5.60
N GLY A 212 6.33 9.36 4.49
CA GLY A 212 7.02 9.26 3.20
C GLY A 212 6.87 7.92 2.50
N GLU A 213 7.00 8.02 1.18
CA GLU A 213 6.91 6.92 0.24
C GLU A 213 8.08 7.03 -0.75
N ALA A 214 8.74 5.91 -1.06
CA ALA A 214 9.79 5.86 -2.08
C ALA A 214 9.19 5.33 -3.39
N VAL A 215 9.00 6.22 -4.35
CA VAL A 215 8.48 5.89 -5.69
C VAL A 215 9.63 5.36 -6.56
N VAL A 216 9.42 4.20 -7.15
CA VAL A 216 10.38 3.51 -8.01
C VAL A 216 9.77 3.39 -9.41
N ILE A 217 10.42 4.00 -10.40
CA ILE A 217 9.93 4.06 -11.78
C ILE A 217 10.90 3.30 -12.67
N SER A 218 10.41 2.25 -13.32
CA SER A 218 11.13 1.45 -14.31
C SER A 218 10.89 1.93 -15.75
N ASN A 219 9.75 2.60 -16.01
CA ASN A 219 9.38 3.08 -17.34
C ASN A 219 9.93 4.49 -17.58
N PRO A 220 10.86 4.68 -18.56
CA PRO A 220 11.46 5.98 -18.85
C PRO A 220 10.44 7.06 -19.24
N ALA A 221 9.33 6.68 -19.89
CA ALA A 221 8.31 7.65 -20.31
C ALA A 221 7.52 8.23 -19.11
N ILE A 222 7.46 7.52 -17.99
CA ILE A 222 6.85 8.03 -16.74
C ILE A 222 7.90 8.83 -15.95
N ALA A 223 9.17 8.43 -16.03
CA ALA A 223 10.27 9.12 -15.34
C ALA A 223 10.62 10.47 -15.95
N GLU A 224 10.37 10.65 -17.25
CA GLU A 224 10.59 11.92 -17.95
C GLU A 224 9.76 13.01 -17.28
N ASP A 225 10.41 14.12 -16.94
CA ASP A 225 9.78 15.29 -16.30
C ASP A 225 9.07 15.01 -14.95
N PHE A 226 9.22 13.82 -14.36
CA PHE A 226 8.50 13.45 -13.13
C PHE A 226 8.76 14.44 -11.98
N ARG A 227 9.96 15.05 -11.89
CA ARG A 227 10.27 16.07 -10.88
C ARG A 227 9.43 17.35 -11.05
N TYR A 228 9.04 17.72 -12.28
CA TYR A 228 8.10 18.84 -12.50
C TYR A 228 6.73 18.54 -11.90
N LEU A 229 6.25 17.30 -12.06
CA LEU A 229 4.97 16.86 -11.50
C LEU A 229 5.03 16.82 -9.96
N ILE A 230 6.14 16.31 -9.38
CA ILE A 230 6.36 16.37 -7.93
C ILE A 230 6.26 17.82 -7.44
N LYS A 231 6.92 18.77 -8.12
CA LYS A 231 6.89 20.20 -7.75
C LYS A 231 5.50 20.79 -7.87
N GLN A 232 4.83 20.53 -8.98
CA GLN A 232 3.48 21.04 -9.27
C GLN A 232 2.47 20.54 -8.22
N ARG A 233 2.61 19.29 -7.75
CA ARG A 233 1.73 18.66 -6.75
C ARG A 233 2.15 18.90 -5.29
N GLY A 234 3.12 19.81 -5.07
CA GLY A 234 3.57 20.20 -3.73
C GLY A 234 4.48 19.17 -3.02
N GLY A 235 4.89 18.09 -3.71
CA GLY A 235 5.73 17.02 -3.15
C GLY A 235 7.22 17.32 -3.11
N MET A 236 7.69 18.36 -3.77
CA MET A 236 9.11 18.72 -3.79
C MET A 236 9.45 19.61 -2.59
N LEU A 237 9.72 18.98 -1.45
CA LEU A 237 10.01 19.67 -0.20
C LEU A 237 11.38 20.36 -0.24
N ALA A 238 11.47 21.57 0.30
CA ALA A 238 12.75 22.26 0.48
C ALA A 238 13.72 21.43 1.35
N LYS A 239 13.20 20.75 2.38
CA LYS A 239 13.95 19.81 3.23
C LYS A 239 13.68 18.36 2.84
N GLY A 240 13.68 18.04 1.54
CA GLY A 240 13.40 16.69 1.02
C GLY A 240 14.36 15.61 1.54
N TRP A 241 15.56 15.99 1.96
CA TRP A 241 16.53 15.10 2.57
C TRP A 241 16.02 14.39 3.83
N LEU A 242 14.99 14.94 4.52
CA LEU A 242 14.31 14.25 5.62
C LEU A 242 13.69 12.93 5.20
N LEU A 243 13.15 12.85 3.98
CA LEU A 243 12.57 11.62 3.44
C LEU A 243 13.66 10.59 3.17
N GLY A 244 14.75 10.98 2.49
CA GLY A 244 15.88 10.09 2.22
C GLY A 244 16.53 9.54 3.49
N ALA A 245 16.69 10.38 4.52
CA ALA A 245 17.25 9.97 5.81
C ALA A 245 16.40 8.87 6.49
N GLN A 246 15.08 8.98 6.42
CA GLN A 246 14.18 7.98 7.00
C GLN A 246 14.28 6.64 6.25
N PHE A 247 14.26 6.67 4.91
CA PHE A 247 14.42 5.46 4.11
C PHE A 247 15.81 4.84 4.28
N GLN A 248 16.87 5.65 4.43
CA GLN A 248 18.20 5.14 4.74
C GLN A 248 18.19 4.34 6.06
N ALA A 249 17.59 4.91 7.12
CA ALA A 249 17.49 4.22 8.41
C ALA A 249 16.63 2.94 8.36
N LEU A 250 15.53 2.98 7.62
CA LEU A 250 14.63 1.82 7.48
C LEU A 250 15.24 0.67 6.67
N LEU A 251 16.04 0.99 5.65
CA LEU A 251 16.64 -0.02 4.78
C LEU A 251 18.00 -0.54 5.30
N GLU A 252 18.54 0.06 6.36
CA GLU A 252 19.75 -0.39 7.03
C GLU A 252 19.46 -1.62 7.90
N ASP A 253 20.34 -2.62 7.89
CA ASP A 253 20.27 -3.84 8.71
C ASP A 253 18.93 -4.60 8.61
N ASP A 254 18.30 -4.62 7.45
CA ASP A 254 17.01 -5.32 7.21
C ASP A 254 15.84 -4.82 8.09
N LEU A 255 15.96 -3.61 8.66
CA LEU A 255 14.99 -3.10 9.62
C LEU A 255 13.57 -3.05 9.06
N TYR A 256 13.41 -2.54 7.83
CA TYR A 256 12.10 -2.42 7.15
C TYR A 256 11.34 -3.74 7.12
N PHE A 257 12.03 -4.83 6.75
CA PHE A 257 11.42 -6.16 6.68
C PHE A 257 11.24 -6.79 8.06
N THR A 258 12.17 -6.54 8.98
CA THR A 258 12.09 -7.07 10.35
C THR A 258 10.87 -6.53 11.10
N ILE A 259 10.64 -5.22 11.06
CA ILE A 259 9.48 -4.61 11.73
C ILE A 259 8.16 -4.93 11.02
N SER A 260 8.20 -5.12 9.69
CA SER A 260 7.03 -5.57 8.94
C SER A 260 6.65 -7.01 9.26
N ARG A 261 7.63 -7.89 9.39
CA ARG A 261 7.44 -9.29 9.82
C ARG A 261 6.85 -9.37 11.23
N HIS A 262 7.31 -8.51 12.15
CA HIS A 262 6.72 -8.39 13.48
C HIS A 262 5.23 -8.09 13.42
N ALA A 263 4.81 -7.09 12.65
CA ALA A 263 3.39 -6.75 12.50
C ALA A 263 2.55 -7.93 11.98
N ASN A 264 3.05 -8.66 10.98
CA ASN A 264 2.37 -9.84 10.44
C ASN A 264 2.27 -10.96 11.47
N GLN A 265 3.29 -11.18 12.30
CA GLN A 265 3.26 -12.16 13.39
C GLN A 265 2.20 -11.81 14.45
N MET A 266 2.08 -10.54 14.81
CA MET A 266 1.03 -10.04 15.71
C MET A 266 -0.38 -10.29 15.11
N ALA A 267 -0.55 -9.98 13.82
CA ALA A 267 -1.79 -10.25 13.11
C ALA A 267 -2.13 -11.74 13.03
N ASP A 268 -1.13 -12.59 12.81
CA ASP A 268 -1.33 -14.04 12.73
C ASP A 268 -1.78 -14.65 14.05
N GLN A 269 -1.29 -14.15 15.18
CA GLN A 269 -1.77 -14.56 16.49
C GLN A 269 -3.27 -14.24 16.65
N ILE A 270 -3.71 -13.03 16.29
CA ILE A 270 -5.13 -12.64 16.32
C ILE A 270 -5.96 -13.55 15.38
N ARG A 271 -5.45 -13.82 14.16
CA ARG A 271 -6.14 -14.71 13.20
C ARG A 271 -6.33 -16.13 13.75
N ARG A 272 -5.30 -16.69 14.40
CA ARG A 272 -5.38 -18.01 15.02
C ARG A 272 -6.43 -18.05 16.11
N THR A 273 -6.46 -17.04 16.97
CA THR A 273 -7.47 -16.90 18.03
C THR A 273 -8.89 -16.82 17.45
N LEU A 274 -9.11 -15.97 16.45
CA LEU A 274 -10.40 -15.85 15.76
C LEU A 274 -10.87 -17.17 15.16
N ARG A 275 -9.97 -17.92 14.49
CA ARG A 275 -10.29 -19.25 13.94
C ARG A 275 -10.64 -20.27 15.05
N SER A 276 -9.86 -20.31 16.14
CA SER A 276 -10.12 -21.19 17.27
C SER A 276 -11.44 -20.86 17.96
N ALA A 277 -11.78 -19.60 18.03
CA ALA A 277 -13.02 -19.08 18.53
C ALA A 277 -14.21 -19.23 17.55
N GLY A 278 -13.99 -19.77 16.35
CA GLY A 278 -15.04 -20.01 15.35
C GLY A 278 -15.56 -18.76 14.65
N TYR A 279 -14.88 -17.62 14.75
CA TYR A 279 -15.26 -16.39 14.04
C TYR A 279 -14.78 -16.44 12.58
N PRO A 280 -15.67 -16.27 11.60
CA PRO A 280 -15.28 -16.23 10.21
C PRO A 280 -14.55 -14.94 9.87
N LEU A 281 -13.68 -15.01 8.84
CA LEU A 281 -13.04 -13.84 8.25
C LEU A 281 -13.76 -13.48 6.96
N LEU A 282 -13.92 -12.17 6.70
CA LEU A 282 -14.48 -11.64 5.46
C LEU A 282 -13.62 -12.07 4.26
N VAL A 283 -12.29 -11.99 4.41
CA VAL A 283 -11.30 -12.43 3.42
C VAL A 283 -10.13 -13.15 4.10
N PRO A 284 -9.54 -14.16 3.47
CA PRO A 284 -8.35 -14.87 3.99
C PRO A 284 -7.08 -14.06 3.65
N GLY A 285 -6.73 -13.08 4.50
CA GLY A 285 -5.47 -12.32 4.37
C GLY A 285 -4.37 -12.86 5.28
N THR A 286 -3.10 -12.64 4.92
CA THR A 286 -1.90 -13.04 5.68
C THR A 286 -1.06 -11.86 6.16
N THR A 287 -1.47 -10.63 5.83
CA THR A 287 -0.78 -9.40 6.21
C THR A 287 -1.25 -8.84 7.56
N ASN A 288 -0.85 -7.62 7.88
CA ASN A 288 -1.15 -6.94 9.13
C ASN A 288 -2.61 -6.52 9.32
N GLN A 289 -3.47 -6.69 8.30
CA GLN A 289 -4.89 -6.36 8.37
C GLN A 289 -5.74 -7.63 8.48
N ILE A 290 -6.67 -7.65 9.43
CA ILE A 290 -7.55 -8.81 9.71
C ILE A 290 -8.99 -8.30 9.69
N PHE A 291 -9.87 -9.01 8.98
CA PHE A 291 -11.27 -8.64 8.80
C PHE A 291 -12.22 -9.70 9.34
N PRO A 292 -12.39 -9.85 10.67
CA PRO A 292 -13.33 -10.79 11.24
C PRO A 292 -14.77 -10.27 11.11
N ILE A 293 -15.71 -11.24 10.99
CA ILE A 293 -17.14 -11.01 11.11
C ILE A 293 -17.54 -11.34 12.55
N LEU A 294 -17.96 -10.35 13.30
CA LEU A 294 -18.22 -10.46 14.74
C LEU A 294 -19.65 -10.02 15.09
N PRO A 295 -20.27 -10.65 16.12
CA PRO A 295 -21.56 -10.21 16.64
C PRO A 295 -21.51 -8.79 17.21
N ASP A 296 -22.58 -8.01 17.02
CA ASP A 296 -22.71 -6.64 17.55
C ASP A 296 -22.49 -6.59 19.07
N ALA A 297 -23.05 -7.56 19.81
CA ALA A 297 -22.89 -7.64 21.28
C ALA A 297 -21.43 -7.83 21.71
N LEU A 298 -20.62 -8.57 20.93
CA LEU A 298 -19.19 -8.72 21.18
C LEU A 298 -18.44 -7.41 20.86
N LEU A 299 -18.74 -6.79 19.74
CA LEU A 299 -18.11 -5.52 19.32
C LEU A 299 -18.37 -4.39 20.33
N GLU A 300 -19.58 -4.32 20.91
CA GLU A 300 -19.92 -3.35 21.96
C GLU A 300 -19.02 -3.54 23.19
N LYS A 301 -18.78 -4.77 23.61
CA LYS A 301 -17.88 -5.08 24.75
C LYS A 301 -16.43 -4.79 24.43
N LEU A 302 -15.95 -5.21 23.24
CA LEU A 302 -14.58 -4.94 22.80
C LEU A 302 -14.29 -3.45 22.71
N SER A 303 -15.24 -2.63 22.29
CA SER A 303 -15.08 -1.18 22.15
C SER A 303 -14.76 -0.45 23.46
N ALA A 304 -15.02 -1.06 24.61
CA ALA A 304 -14.66 -0.52 25.92
C ALA A 304 -13.13 -0.45 26.14
N GLU A 305 -12.35 -1.37 25.53
CA GLU A 305 -10.91 -1.47 25.73
C GLU A 305 -10.09 -1.38 24.45
N PHE A 306 -10.68 -1.71 23.31
CA PHE A 306 -10.01 -1.79 22.01
C PHE A 306 -10.63 -0.86 20.98
N THR A 307 -9.78 -0.28 20.12
CA THR A 307 -10.25 0.43 18.92
C THR A 307 -10.11 -0.46 17.70
N PHE A 308 -11.07 -0.42 16.80
CA PHE A 308 -11.07 -1.10 15.51
C PHE A 308 -11.87 -0.28 14.50
N SER A 309 -11.73 -0.58 13.21
CA SER A 309 -12.51 0.11 12.17
C SER A 309 -13.69 -0.77 11.76
N GLU A 310 -14.87 -0.18 11.63
CA GLU A 310 -16.01 -0.87 10.99
C GLU A 310 -15.78 -0.92 9.48
N THR A 311 -16.07 -2.07 8.87
CA THR A 311 -15.93 -2.27 7.41
C THR A 311 -17.30 -2.30 6.76
N GLU A 312 -18.13 -3.27 7.11
CA GLU A 312 -19.47 -3.40 6.57
C GLU A 312 -20.40 -4.18 7.51
N ARG A 313 -21.70 -3.99 7.32
CA ARG A 313 -22.72 -4.82 7.96
C ARG A 313 -22.97 -6.07 7.12
N VAL A 314 -22.84 -7.23 7.74
CA VAL A 314 -22.97 -8.53 7.06
C VAL A 314 -24.42 -9.04 7.15
N ASP A 315 -25.05 -8.93 8.34
CA ASP A 315 -26.44 -9.28 8.58
C ASP A 315 -27.06 -8.42 9.71
N GLU A 316 -28.24 -8.79 10.22
CA GLU A 316 -28.94 -8.02 11.27
C GLU A 316 -28.17 -7.93 12.59
N THR A 317 -27.26 -8.87 12.87
CA THR A 317 -26.56 -9.01 14.15
C THR A 317 -25.04 -9.04 14.06
N HIS A 318 -24.47 -9.05 12.83
CA HIS A 318 -23.03 -9.17 12.62
C HIS A 318 -22.50 -8.06 11.73
N ARG A 319 -21.28 -7.61 12.06
CA ARG A 319 -20.49 -6.67 11.26
C ARG A 319 -19.10 -7.25 10.98
N ALA A 320 -18.59 -6.98 9.79
CA ALA A 320 -17.18 -7.11 9.52
C ALA A 320 -16.46 -5.88 10.08
N VAL A 321 -15.39 -6.10 10.83
CA VAL A 321 -14.53 -5.06 11.37
C VAL A 321 -13.09 -5.31 10.94
N ARG A 322 -12.24 -4.28 11.00
CA ARG A 322 -10.82 -4.45 10.74
C ARG A 322 -10.03 -4.26 12.02
N PHE A 323 -9.26 -5.28 12.40
CA PHE A 323 -8.11 -5.13 13.28
C PHE A 323 -6.85 -4.93 12.44
N CYS A 324 -6.02 -3.98 12.82
CA CYS A 324 -4.79 -3.64 12.13
C CYS A 324 -3.63 -3.63 13.14
N THR A 325 -2.62 -4.46 12.90
CA THR A 325 -1.37 -4.43 13.64
C THR A 325 -0.34 -3.57 12.91
N SER A 326 0.68 -3.12 13.62
CA SER A 326 1.75 -2.28 13.07
C SER A 326 3.12 -2.74 13.52
N TRP A 327 4.15 -2.11 13.00
CA TRP A 327 5.53 -2.27 13.45
C TRP A 327 5.72 -2.00 14.96
N ALA A 328 4.81 -1.25 15.58
CA ALA A 328 4.84 -0.87 16.99
C ALA A 328 3.86 -1.65 17.87
N SER A 329 3.11 -2.61 17.30
CA SER A 329 2.17 -3.44 18.07
C SER A 329 2.87 -4.19 19.18
N ARG A 330 2.36 -4.04 20.42
CA ARG A 330 2.95 -4.68 21.60
C ARG A 330 2.31 -6.05 21.83
N GLN A 331 3.12 -7.02 22.21
CA GLN A 331 2.64 -8.38 22.52
C GLN A 331 1.51 -8.37 23.56
N GLU A 332 1.66 -7.57 24.62
CA GLU A 332 0.67 -7.45 25.70
C GLU A 332 -0.71 -6.93 25.22
N ASP A 333 -0.75 -6.09 24.18
CA ASP A 333 -2.01 -5.59 23.63
C ASP A 333 -2.69 -6.65 22.74
N VAL A 334 -1.88 -7.42 22.01
CA VAL A 334 -2.35 -8.54 21.18
C VAL A 334 -2.87 -9.67 22.08
N ASP A 335 -2.15 -10.04 23.14
CA ASP A 335 -2.58 -11.05 24.10
C ASP A 335 -3.91 -10.66 24.74
N ALA A 336 -4.06 -9.42 25.17
CA ALA A 336 -5.31 -8.95 25.76
C ALA A 336 -6.50 -8.98 24.77
N LEU A 337 -6.26 -8.69 23.47
CA LEU A 337 -7.32 -8.82 22.46
C LEU A 337 -7.68 -10.27 22.24
N CYS A 338 -6.70 -11.17 22.17
CA CYS A 338 -6.92 -12.62 22.04
C CYS A 338 -7.72 -13.18 23.22
N ASP A 339 -7.34 -12.84 24.44
CA ASP A 339 -8.05 -13.24 25.67
C ASP A 339 -9.50 -12.73 25.66
N ALA A 340 -9.74 -11.49 25.22
CA ALA A 340 -11.08 -10.95 25.14
C ALA A 340 -11.94 -11.67 24.08
N LEU A 341 -11.36 -12.02 22.93
CA LEU A 341 -12.05 -12.77 21.87
C LEU A 341 -12.42 -14.19 22.31
N GLU A 342 -11.58 -14.87 23.12
CA GLU A 342 -11.85 -16.20 23.64
C GLU A 342 -12.87 -16.19 24.79
N ASN A 343 -12.72 -15.27 25.74
CA ASN A 343 -13.56 -15.24 26.96
C ASN A 343 -14.99 -14.74 26.69
N LEU A 344 -15.20 -13.95 25.64
CA LEU A 344 -16.52 -13.38 25.32
C LEU A 344 -17.33 -14.23 24.32
N GLN A 345 -16.82 -15.42 23.94
CA GLN A 345 -17.50 -16.37 23.04
C GLN A 345 -18.87 -16.85 23.55
N ASN A 346 -19.06 -16.94 24.87
CA ASN A 346 -20.22 -17.60 25.51
C ASN A 346 -21.30 -16.59 25.95
N ILE A 347 -21.34 -15.41 25.35
CA ILE A 347 -22.28 -14.37 25.72
C ILE A 347 -23.11 -13.95 24.50
#